data_32d0e7c4d2a9932c38b85d3af343a68d
#
_entry.id   32d0e7c4d2a9932c38b85d3af343a68d
#
_cell.length_a   1.000
_cell.length_b   1.000
_cell.length_c   1.000
_cell.angle_alpha   90.00
_cell.angle_beta   90.00
_cell.angle_gamma   90.00
#
_symmetry.space_group_name_H-M   'P 1'
#
loop_
_entity.id
_entity.type
_entity.pdbx_description
1 polymer ?
#
loop_
_entity_poly.entity_id
_entity_poly.type
_entity_poly.pdbx_seq_one_letter_code
_entity_poly.pdbx_strand_id
1 'polypeptide(L)'
;MKLGIVGLPNVGKSTLFNSLTKAGAESANYPFCTIDPNVGVVTVPDERLNLLGDFYKSKKVTPAVIEFVDIAGLVKGASKGEGLGNKLLANIREVDAIVHVVRCFEDSNVVHVDGSIDPLRDIETINLELVFSDLEILERRIAKVTKTARMDKEAAKELTFLEKVKAHLEEGQLAITLETENEDEDAWLATYNLLTAKPVIYAANVAEDDIADDGANNQYVQAVREYAAKQNSEVFVICAQIEEEISELDEDERKMFLEDLGLTESGLEKLVRASYHLLGLMSFLTAGEDETRAWTIKIGTKAPQAAGKIHTDFERGFIKAEVVNYQDLLDCGSYAGAREKGLVRMEGKEYVVQDGDVILFRFNV
;
A
#
# COMPACT_ATOMS: atom_id res chain seq x y z
N MET A 1 4.83 6.93 0.57
CA MET A 1 3.84 6.03 -0.01
C MET A 1 2.63 5.98 0.89
N LYS A 2 1.45 6.18 0.33
CA LYS A 2 0.22 6.40 1.09
C LYS A 2 -0.86 5.41 0.66
N LEU A 3 -1.51 4.76 1.63
CA LEU A 3 -2.69 3.95 1.41
C LEU A 3 -3.90 4.63 2.05
N GLY A 4 -5.00 4.70 1.31
CA GLY A 4 -6.26 5.25 1.81
C GLY A 4 -7.13 4.16 2.42
N ILE A 5 -7.55 4.33 3.66
CA ILE A 5 -8.50 3.41 4.30
C ILE A 5 -9.91 3.91 4.00
N VAL A 6 -10.70 3.10 3.32
CA VAL A 6 -12.10 3.38 2.98
C VAL A 6 -13.02 2.32 3.57
N GLY A 7 -14.26 2.67 3.78
CA GLY A 7 -15.29 1.76 4.27
C GLY A 7 -16.57 2.51 4.60
N LEU A 8 -17.69 1.81 4.62
CA LEU A 8 -18.96 2.34 5.09
C LEU A 8 -18.91 2.59 6.60
N PRO A 9 -19.84 3.41 7.15
CA PRO A 9 -19.95 3.56 8.58
C PRO A 9 -20.19 2.22 9.30
N ASN A 10 -19.64 2.08 10.51
CA ASN A 10 -19.83 0.90 11.38
C ASN A 10 -19.28 -0.43 10.85
N VAL A 11 -18.25 -0.39 10.01
CA VAL A 11 -17.54 -1.57 9.53
C VAL A 11 -16.25 -1.88 10.31
N GLY A 12 -15.87 -1.02 11.28
CA GLY A 12 -14.64 -1.13 12.06
C GLY A 12 -13.48 -0.29 11.51
N LYS A 13 -13.71 0.56 10.53
CA LYS A 13 -12.69 1.41 9.90
C LYS A 13 -11.95 2.29 10.90
N SER A 14 -12.69 3.00 11.77
CA SER A 14 -12.10 3.90 12.78
C SER A 14 -11.30 3.14 13.84
N THR A 15 -11.79 1.98 14.27
CA THR A 15 -11.07 1.11 15.22
C THR A 15 -9.75 0.65 14.61
N LEU A 16 -9.76 0.21 13.37
CA LEU A 16 -8.54 -0.18 12.64
C LEU A 16 -7.57 1.00 12.52
N PHE A 17 -8.05 2.17 12.12
CA PHE A 17 -7.22 3.35 11.98
C PHE A 17 -6.61 3.80 13.32
N ASN A 18 -7.36 3.73 14.41
CA ASN A 18 -6.85 4.03 15.75
C ASN A 18 -5.72 3.07 16.15
N SER A 19 -5.84 1.78 15.84
CA SER A 19 -4.77 0.80 16.08
C SER A 19 -3.50 1.14 15.30
N LEU A 20 -3.65 1.57 14.04
CA LEU A 20 -2.53 2.02 13.21
C LEU A 20 -1.85 3.27 13.77
N THR A 21 -2.60 4.25 14.24
CA THR A 21 -2.04 5.49 14.82
C THR A 21 -1.34 5.24 16.14
N LYS A 22 -1.84 4.35 16.99
CA LYS A 22 -1.17 3.95 18.23
C LYS A 22 0.14 3.22 17.94
N ALA A 23 0.15 2.23 17.06
CA ALA A 23 1.35 1.55 16.60
C ALA A 23 2.38 2.51 15.99
N GLY A 24 1.91 3.59 15.34
CA GLY A 24 2.75 4.62 14.76
C GLY A 24 3.28 5.64 15.74
N ALA A 25 2.69 5.80 16.93
CA ALA A 25 3.17 6.73 17.96
C ALA A 25 4.58 6.38 18.45
N GLU A 26 4.95 5.12 18.44
CA GLU A 26 6.32 4.66 18.71
C GLU A 26 7.30 5.07 17.60
N SER A 27 6.79 5.32 16.39
CA SER A 27 7.56 5.77 15.22
C SER A 27 7.63 7.31 15.07
N ALA A 28 6.98 8.08 15.96
CA ALA A 28 6.89 9.55 15.89
C ALA A 28 8.25 10.30 15.98
N ASN A 29 9.34 9.59 16.17
CA ASN A 29 10.71 10.14 16.12
C ASN A 29 11.27 10.28 14.69
N TYR A 30 10.45 10.08 13.65
CA TYR A 30 10.89 10.26 12.27
C TYR A 30 10.80 11.73 11.85
N PRO A 31 11.90 12.35 11.37
CA PRO A 31 11.99 13.79 11.17
C PRO A 31 11.17 14.38 10.03
N PHE A 32 10.34 13.57 9.34
CA PHE A 32 9.55 14.01 8.18
C PHE A 32 8.05 13.65 8.26
N CYS A 33 7.58 13.18 9.42
CA CYS A 33 6.15 12.89 9.58
C CYS A 33 5.40 14.19 9.92
N THR A 34 4.56 14.65 9.03
CA THR A 34 3.55 15.67 9.32
C THR A 34 2.54 15.11 10.32
N ILE A 35 2.31 15.82 11.41
CA ILE A 35 1.26 15.49 12.38
C ILE A 35 -0.07 15.90 11.75
N ASP A 36 -0.62 15.04 10.92
CA ASP A 36 -2.01 15.16 10.43
C ASP A 36 -2.86 14.13 11.20
N PRO A 37 -3.95 14.52 11.85
CA PRO A 37 -4.79 13.60 12.62
C PRO A 37 -5.41 12.48 11.79
N ASN A 38 -5.39 12.60 10.46
CA ASN A 38 -5.93 11.60 9.54
C ASN A 38 -4.83 10.72 8.90
N VAL A 39 -3.58 10.83 9.34
CA VAL A 39 -2.46 10.04 8.82
C VAL A 39 -1.85 9.21 9.93
N GLY A 40 -1.87 7.90 9.78
CA GLY A 40 -1.15 6.94 10.60
C GLY A 40 0.12 6.46 9.90
N VAL A 41 1.24 6.49 10.59
CA VAL A 41 2.52 6.00 10.07
C VAL A 41 2.86 4.69 10.76
N VAL A 42 3.10 3.64 9.99
CA VAL A 42 3.40 2.30 10.50
C VAL A 42 4.75 1.83 9.98
N THR A 43 5.55 1.26 10.87
CA THR A 43 6.83 0.66 10.50
C THR A 43 6.63 -0.64 9.73
N VAL A 44 7.47 -0.87 8.74
CA VAL A 44 7.51 -2.12 7.99
C VAL A 44 8.37 -3.11 8.77
N PRO A 45 7.81 -4.24 9.23
CA PRO A 45 8.59 -5.28 9.89
C PRO A 45 9.65 -5.84 8.93
N ASP A 46 10.91 -5.81 9.34
CA ASP A 46 12.02 -6.36 8.56
C ASP A 46 13.10 -6.92 9.50
N GLU A 47 13.11 -8.24 9.65
CA GLU A 47 14.06 -8.93 10.51
C GLU A 47 15.51 -8.72 10.06
N ARG A 48 15.74 -8.57 8.75
CA ARG A 48 17.07 -8.32 8.17
C ARG A 48 17.68 -7.03 8.69
N LEU A 49 16.85 -6.02 8.91
CA LEU A 49 17.24 -4.72 9.45
C LEU A 49 17.78 -4.86 10.88
N ASN A 50 17.09 -5.62 11.71
CA ASN A 50 17.50 -5.85 13.11
C ASN A 50 18.80 -6.65 13.17
N LEU A 51 18.91 -7.71 12.38
CA LEU A 51 20.13 -8.53 12.29
C LEU A 51 21.35 -7.70 11.87
N LEU A 52 21.19 -6.82 10.89
CA LEU A 52 22.28 -5.93 10.46
C LEU A 52 22.58 -4.83 11.49
N GLY A 53 21.57 -4.31 12.17
CA GLY A 53 21.75 -3.35 13.25
C GLY A 53 22.61 -3.93 14.39
N ASP A 54 22.34 -5.16 14.80
CA ASP A 54 23.10 -5.89 15.80
C ASP A 54 24.53 -6.22 15.31
N PHE A 55 24.64 -6.64 14.06
CA PHE A 55 25.92 -6.95 13.41
C PHE A 55 26.88 -5.76 13.40
N TYR A 56 26.40 -4.56 13.04
CA TYR A 56 27.19 -3.32 13.05
C TYR A 56 27.23 -2.63 14.40
N LYS A 57 26.46 -3.10 15.38
CA LYS A 57 26.24 -2.40 16.67
C LYS A 57 25.81 -0.95 16.45
N SER A 58 24.87 -0.79 15.52
CA SER A 58 24.43 0.53 15.07
C SER A 58 23.81 1.33 16.21
N LYS A 59 24.19 2.59 16.32
CA LYS A 59 23.61 3.53 17.31
C LYS A 59 22.12 3.76 17.06
N LYS A 60 21.71 3.64 15.81
CA LYS A 60 20.33 3.84 15.38
C LYS A 60 19.93 2.79 14.34
N VAL A 61 18.75 2.22 14.50
CA VAL A 61 18.11 1.33 13.53
C VAL A 61 16.82 1.97 13.05
N THR A 62 16.71 2.22 11.74
CA THR A 62 15.60 2.98 11.16
C THR A 62 14.85 2.11 10.16
N PRO A 63 13.64 1.60 10.51
CA PRO A 63 12.82 0.82 9.59
C PRO A 63 12.22 1.69 8.48
N ALA A 64 11.78 1.06 7.40
CA ALA A 64 10.92 1.67 6.42
C ALA A 64 9.53 1.92 7.02
N VAL A 65 8.79 2.85 6.47
CA VAL A 65 7.44 3.22 6.94
C VAL A 65 6.45 3.27 5.79
N ILE A 66 5.19 2.99 6.10
CA ILE A 66 4.03 3.21 5.24
C ILE A 66 3.10 4.20 5.92
N GLU A 67 2.53 5.11 5.16
CA GLU A 67 1.50 6.03 5.62
C GLU A 67 0.11 5.49 5.27
N PHE A 68 -0.78 5.48 6.26
CA PHE A 68 -2.19 5.19 6.08
C PHE A 68 -2.99 6.45 6.31
N VAL A 69 -3.90 6.76 5.40
CA VAL A 69 -4.76 7.94 5.46
C VAL A 69 -6.20 7.49 5.76
N ASP A 70 -6.77 8.00 6.85
CA ASP A 70 -8.20 7.78 7.11
C ASP A 70 -9.01 8.63 6.14
N ILE A 71 -9.67 7.96 5.21
CA ILE A 71 -10.59 8.59 4.29
C ILE A 71 -11.98 8.50 4.92
N ALA A 72 -12.46 9.62 5.45
CA ALA A 72 -13.75 9.74 6.14
C ALA A 72 -14.87 9.07 5.32
N GLY A 73 -15.80 8.39 6.00
CA GLY A 73 -16.72 7.43 5.39
C GLY A 73 -17.38 7.87 4.10
N LEU A 74 -17.16 7.11 3.04
CA LEU A 74 -17.94 7.19 1.82
C LEU A 74 -19.39 6.81 2.16
N VAL A 75 -20.31 7.76 1.99
CA VAL A 75 -21.74 7.51 2.07
C VAL A 75 -22.31 7.55 0.67
N LYS A 76 -23.38 6.80 0.47
CA LYS A 76 -24.15 6.79 -0.77
C LYS A 76 -24.51 8.21 -1.21
N GLY A 77 -24.19 8.56 -2.46
CA GLY A 77 -24.41 9.90 -2.99
C GLY A 77 -23.24 10.87 -2.85
N ALA A 78 -22.08 10.41 -2.41
CA ALA A 78 -20.88 11.24 -2.25
C ALA A 78 -20.44 11.92 -3.55
N SER A 79 -20.60 11.25 -4.69
CA SER A 79 -20.29 11.80 -6.02
C SER A 79 -21.26 12.91 -6.47
N LYS A 80 -22.48 12.95 -5.92
CA LYS A 80 -23.49 13.96 -6.23
C LYS A 80 -23.60 15.06 -5.17
N GLY A 81 -22.86 14.92 -4.06
CA GLY A 81 -22.92 15.82 -2.92
C GLY A 81 -22.04 17.06 -3.10
N GLU A 82 -22.59 18.21 -2.74
CA GLU A 82 -21.81 19.43 -2.62
C GLU A 82 -20.91 19.36 -1.38
N GLY A 83 -19.61 19.58 -1.58
CA GLY A 83 -18.63 19.84 -0.52
C GLY A 83 -17.91 18.60 0.04
N LEU A 84 -18.49 17.86 0.97
CA LEU A 84 -17.81 16.75 1.70
C LEU A 84 -17.48 15.55 0.79
N GLY A 85 -18.37 15.15 -0.11
CA GLY A 85 -18.15 14.05 -1.04
C GLY A 85 -16.99 14.32 -2.00
N ASN A 86 -16.90 15.52 -2.55
CA ASN A 86 -15.80 15.90 -3.46
C ASN A 86 -14.45 15.94 -2.74
N LYS A 87 -14.40 16.40 -1.49
CA LYS A 87 -13.17 16.38 -0.68
C LYS A 87 -12.69 14.96 -0.42
N LEU A 88 -13.60 14.07 -0.15
CA LEU A 88 -13.36 12.67 0.08
C LEU A 88 -12.77 11.96 -1.14
N LEU A 89 -13.39 12.15 -2.31
CA LEU A 89 -12.89 11.61 -3.57
C LEU A 89 -11.54 12.21 -3.95
N ALA A 90 -11.30 13.48 -3.62
CA ALA A 90 -9.97 14.10 -3.78
C ALA A 90 -8.91 13.42 -2.92
N ASN A 91 -9.22 13.08 -1.67
CA ASN A 91 -8.27 12.36 -0.80
C ASN A 91 -7.93 10.97 -1.34
N ILE A 92 -8.90 10.26 -1.95
CA ILE A 92 -8.63 8.96 -2.61
C ILE A 92 -7.70 9.14 -3.81
N ARG A 93 -7.75 10.27 -4.51
CA ARG A 93 -6.85 10.53 -5.65
C ARG A 93 -5.39 10.65 -5.25
N GLU A 94 -5.12 11.12 -4.04
CA GLU A 94 -3.78 11.38 -3.52
C GLU A 94 -3.06 10.13 -2.98
N VAL A 95 -3.78 9.03 -2.78
CA VAL A 95 -3.18 7.78 -2.28
C VAL A 95 -2.76 6.85 -3.41
N ASP A 96 -1.80 5.98 -3.13
CA ASP A 96 -1.25 5.04 -4.10
C ASP A 96 -2.11 3.77 -4.26
N ALA A 97 -2.80 3.37 -3.18
CA ALA A 97 -3.71 2.22 -3.15
C ALA A 97 -4.79 2.39 -2.08
N ILE A 98 -5.78 1.53 -2.10
CA ILE A 98 -6.93 1.55 -1.21
C ILE A 98 -6.94 0.29 -0.34
N VAL A 99 -7.15 0.49 0.96
CA VAL A 99 -7.53 -0.57 1.92
C VAL A 99 -9.02 -0.44 2.16
N HIS A 100 -9.81 -1.35 1.62
CA HIS A 100 -11.26 -1.35 1.73
C HIS A 100 -11.67 -2.24 2.90
N VAL A 101 -12.09 -1.63 4.01
CA VAL A 101 -12.56 -2.33 5.20
C VAL A 101 -14.01 -2.77 4.97
N VAL A 102 -14.24 -4.08 5.10
CA VAL A 102 -15.54 -4.70 4.85
C VAL A 102 -16.00 -5.45 6.10
N ARG A 103 -17.23 -5.20 6.52
CA ARG A 103 -17.78 -5.86 7.69
C ARG A 103 -18.17 -7.30 7.38
N CYS A 104 -17.53 -8.24 8.08
CA CYS A 104 -17.77 -9.68 7.99
C CYS A 104 -18.10 -10.30 9.36
N PHE A 105 -18.72 -9.55 10.26
CA PHE A 105 -19.12 -9.99 11.60
C PHE A 105 -20.55 -9.55 11.93
N GLU A 106 -21.22 -10.31 12.77
CA GLU A 106 -22.52 -9.96 13.32
C GLU A 106 -22.35 -9.45 14.77
N ASP A 107 -22.93 -8.29 15.03
CA ASP A 107 -22.99 -7.71 16.38
C ASP A 107 -24.31 -6.94 16.51
N SER A 108 -25.15 -7.37 17.43
CA SER A 108 -26.44 -6.74 17.69
C SER A 108 -26.34 -5.32 18.27
N ASN A 109 -25.18 -4.98 18.85
CA ASN A 109 -24.92 -3.65 19.43
C ASN A 109 -24.41 -2.65 18.38
N VAL A 110 -23.96 -3.15 17.22
CA VAL A 110 -23.43 -2.33 16.13
C VAL A 110 -24.33 -2.46 14.92
N VAL A 111 -25.17 -1.45 14.73
CA VAL A 111 -26.14 -1.44 13.60
C VAL A 111 -25.41 -1.15 12.29
N HIS A 112 -25.67 -1.98 11.26
CA HIS A 112 -25.24 -1.68 9.90
C HIS A 112 -26.13 -0.58 9.29
N VAL A 113 -25.55 0.32 8.48
CA VAL A 113 -26.29 1.45 7.86
C VAL A 113 -27.46 1.00 6.98
N ASP A 114 -27.35 -0.16 6.33
CA ASP A 114 -28.42 -0.75 5.50
C ASP A 114 -29.26 -1.81 6.25
N GLY A 115 -29.09 -1.95 7.56
CA GLY A 115 -29.88 -2.82 8.43
C GLY A 115 -29.56 -4.32 8.34
N SER A 116 -28.66 -4.73 7.45
CA SER A 116 -28.20 -6.13 7.30
C SER A 116 -26.75 -6.17 6.87
N ILE A 117 -26.07 -7.31 7.17
CA ILE A 117 -24.68 -7.50 6.77
C ILE A 117 -24.66 -8.14 5.39
N ASP A 118 -24.06 -7.43 4.44
CA ASP A 118 -23.84 -7.88 3.07
C ASP A 118 -22.57 -7.22 2.53
N PRO A 119 -21.42 -7.90 2.65
CA PRO A 119 -20.14 -7.32 2.27
C PRO A 119 -20.05 -6.99 0.78
N LEU A 120 -20.68 -7.75 -0.10
CA LEU A 120 -20.66 -7.48 -1.55
C LEU A 120 -21.44 -6.22 -1.89
N ARG A 121 -22.61 -6.02 -1.27
CA ARG A 121 -23.39 -4.79 -1.40
C ARG A 121 -22.57 -3.59 -0.91
N ASP A 122 -21.86 -3.71 0.20
CA ASP A 122 -21.04 -2.65 0.77
C ASP A 122 -19.89 -2.28 -0.18
N ILE A 123 -19.24 -3.27 -0.78
CA ILE A 123 -18.20 -3.08 -1.80
C ILE A 123 -18.79 -2.37 -3.04
N GLU A 124 -19.91 -2.86 -3.56
CA GLU A 124 -20.56 -2.27 -4.73
C GLU A 124 -20.98 -0.82 -4.49
N THR A 125 -21.48 -0.49 -3.30
CA THR A 125 -21.87 0.88 -2.94
C THR A 125 -20.69 1.84 -3.07
N ILE A 126 -19.53 1.48 -2.55
CA ILE A 126 -18.32 2.31 -2.67
C ILE A 126 -17.83 2.35 -4.12
N ASN A 127 -17.78 1.21 -4.80
CA ASN A 127 -17.31 1.15 -6.18
C ASN A 127 -18.17 2.02 -7.11
N LEU A 128 -19.47 2.06 -6.94
CA LEU A 128 -20.36 2.93 -7.73
C LEU A 128 -20.04 4.41 -7.56
N GLU A 129 -19.74 4.86 -6.34
CA GLU A 129 -19.35 6.25 -6.10
C GLU A 129 -18.01 6.59 -6.79
N LEU A 130 -17.05 5.65 -6.79
CA LEU A 130 -15.78 5.81 -7.49
C LEU A 130 -16.00 5.85 -9.02
N VAL A 131 -16.82 4.96 -9.54
CA VAL A 131 -17.18 4.90 -10.97
C VAL A 131 -17.82 6.21 -11.43
N PHE A 132 -18.81 6.73 -10.70
CA PHE A 132 -19.45 8.00 -11.05
C PHE A 132 -18.46 9.16 -11.09
N SER A 133 -17.55 9.23 -10.12
CA SER A 133 -16.48 10.23 -10.12
C SER A 133 -15.56 10.10 -11.34
N ASP A 134 -15.21 8.88 -11.72
CA ASP A 134 -14.34 8.63 -12.87
C ASP A 134 -15.04 8.94 -14.19
N LEU A 135 -16.32 8.63 -14.33
CA LEU A 135 -17.10 8.96 -15.51
C LEU A 135 -17.13 10.48 -15.77
N GLU A 136 -17.27 11.30 -14.73
CA GLU A 136 -17.21 12.76 -14.88
C GLU A 136 -15.85 13.24 -15.42
N ILE A 137 -14.75 12.60 -14.99
CA ILE A 137 -13.40 12.94 -15.50
C ILE A 137 -13.27 12.55 -16.95
N LEU A 138 -13.70 11.33 -17.31
CA LEU A 138 -13.64 10.84 -18.68
C LEU A 138 -14.47 11.71 -19.63
N GLU A 139 -15.67 12.12 -19.23
CA GLU A 139 -16.52 12.99 -20.03
C GLU A 139 -15.86 14.34 -20.30
N ARG A 140 -15.24 14.96 -19.30
CA ARG A 140 -14.46 16.20 -19.47
C ARG A 140 -13.27 15.99 -20.40
N ARG A 141 -12.55 14.89 -20.27
CA ARG A 141 -11.41 14.54 -21.12
C ARG A 141 -11.86 14.29 -22.56
N ILE A 142 -12.92 13.51 -22.77
CA ILE A 142 -13.52 13.23 -24.09
C ILE A 142 -13.92 14.55 -24.76
N ALA A 143 -14.62 15.44 -24.07
CA ALA A 143 -15.00 16.73 -24.63
C ALA A 143 -13.81 17.58 -25.07
N LYS A 144 -12.68 17.49 -24.37
CA LYS A 144 -11.43 18.17 -24.71
C LYS A 144 -10.76 17.53 -25.94
N VAL A 145 -10.58 16.21 -25.94
CA VAL A 145 -9.86 15.46 -26.96
C VAL A 145 -10.63 15.46 -28.30
N THR A 146 -11.97 15.42 -28.25
CA THR A 146 -12.83 15.49 -29.43
C THR A 146 -12.54 16.72 -30.31
N LYS A 147 -12.17 17.85 -29.71
CA LYS A 147 -11.85 19.09 -30.42
C LYS A 147 -10.59 18.96 -31.28
N THR A 148 -9.61 18.20 -30.83
CA THR A 148 -8.32 18.01 -31.50
C THR A 148 -8.29 16.77 -32.36
N ALA A 149 -9.12 15.77 -32.09
CA ALA A 149 -9.16 14.48 -32.78
C ALA A 149 -9.43 14.58 -34.31
N ARG A 150 -10.05 15.66 -34.75
CA ARG A 150 -10.31 15.91 -36.17
C ARG A 150 -9.04 16.27 -36.98
N MET A 151 -8.03 16.79 -36.31
CA MET A 151 -6.78 17.29 -36.93
C MET A 151 -5.54 16.49 -36.51
N ASP A 152 -5.64 15.68 -35.47
CA ASP A 152 -4.54 14.93 -34.88
C ASP A 152 -4.90 13.44 -34.79
N LYS A 153 -4.14 12.59 -35.46
CA LYS A 153 -4.35 11.15 -35.49
C LYS A 153 -4.13 10.49 -34.12
N GLU A 154 -3.19 10.99 -33.33
CA GLU A 154 -2.93 10.46 -31.97
C GLU A 154 -4.11 10.82 -31.04
N ALA A 155 -4.61 12.04 -31.11
CA ALA A 155 -5.81 12.44 -30.41
C ALA A 155 -7.05 11.61 -30.82
N ALA A 156 -7.17 11.21 -32.08
CA ALA A 156 -8.24 10.34 -32.55
C ALA A 156 -8.15 8.92 -31.96
N LYS A 157 -6.93 8.38 -31.82
CA LYS A 157 -6.70 7.08 -31.16
C LYS A 157 -7.02 7.18 -29.65
N GLU A 158 -6.55 8.23 -28.98
CA GLU A 158 -6.86 8.47 -27.57
C GLU A 158 -8.38 8.57 -27.36
N LEU A 159 -9.11 9.25 -28.24
CA LEU A 159 -10.56 9.36 -28.15
C LEU A 159 -11.25 8.00 -28.20
N THR A 160 -10.81 7.12 -29.10
CA THR A 160 -11.34 5.74 -29.21
C THR A 160 -11.08 4.97 -27.93
N PHE A 161 -9.89 5.12 -27.33
CA PHE A 161 -9.56 4.49 -26.06
C PHE A 161 -10.38 5.06 -24.89
N LEU A 162 -10.56 6.37 -24.82
CA LEU A 162 -11.41 7.02 -23.81
C LEU A 162 -12.85 6.51 -23.85
N GLU A 163 -13.41 6.31 -25.05
CA GLU A 163 -14.75 5.74 -25.22
C GLU A 163 -14.80 4.27 -24.77
N LYS A 164 -13.74 3.49 -25.02
CA LYS A 164 -13.58 2.12 -24.49
C LYS A 164 -13.57 2.09 -22.96
N VAL A 165 -12.78 2.95 -22.32
CA VAL A 165 -12.71 3.08 -20.86
C VAL A 165 -14.07 3.49 -20.30
N LYS A 166 -14.73 4.49 -20.91
CA LYS A 166 -16.05 4.94 -20.48
C LYS A 166 -17.08 3.82 -20.53
N ALA A 167 -17.15 3.07 -21.62
CA ALA A 167 -18.07 1.96 -21.78
C ALA A 167 -17.85 0.87 -20.70
N HIS A 168 -16.59 0.56 -20.40
CA HIS A 168 -16.21 -0.40 -19.36
C HIS A 168 -16.73 0.03 -17.98
N LEU A 169 -16.59 1.31 -17.63
CA LEU A 169 -17.10 1.86 -16.37
C LEU A 169 -18.65 1.92 -16.35
N GLU A 170 -19.29 2.24 -17.46
CA GLU A 170 -20.76 2.27 -17.57
C GLU A 170 -21.39 0.90 -17.39
N GLU A 171 -20.65 -0.18 -17.69
CA GLU A 171 -21.05 -1.57 -17.38
C GLU A 171 -20.82 -1.95 -15.91
N GLY A 172 -20.36 -1.01 -15.08
CA GLY A 172 -20.07 -1.24 -13.65
C GLY A 172 -18.73 -1.94 -13.39
N GLN A 173 -17.88 -2.07 -14.42
CA GLN A 173 -16.53 -2.64 -14.27
C GLN A 173 -15.55 -1.57 -13.81
N LEU A 174 -14.58 -1.96 -12.97
CA LEU A 174 -13.54 -1.04 -12.51
C LEU A 174 -12.44 -0.87 -13.57
N ALA A 175 -11.85 0.31 -13.67
CA ALA A 175 -10.81 0.57 -14.66
C ALA A 175 -9.58 -0.35 -14.51
N ILE A 176 -9.27 -0.82 -13.29
CA ILE A 176 -8.17 -1.76 -13.03
C ILE A 176 -8.38 -3.12 -13.72
N THR A 177 -9.61 -3.47 -14.09
CA THR A 177 -9.92 -4.72 -14.80
C THR A 177 -9.93 -4.58 -16.31
N LEU A 178 -9.68 -3.36 -16.83
CA LEU A 178 -9.61 -3.12 -18.26
C LEU A 178 -8.31 -3.69 -18.84
N GLU A 179 -8.42 -4.54 -19.84
CA GLU A 179 -7.27 -5.01 -20.60
C GLU A 179 -6.88 -3.96 -21.66
N THR A 180 -5.64 -3.49 -21.59
CA THR A 180 -5.04 -2.61 -22.58
C THR A 180 -4.38 -3.43 -23.69
N GLU A 181 -4.33 -2.89 -24.90
CA GLU A 181 -3.83 -3.60 -26.08
C GLU A 181 -2.38 -3.23 -26.43
N ASN A 182 -1.90 -2.10 -25.92
CA ASN A 182 -0.57 -1.56 -26.24
C ASN A 182 -0.08 -0.56 -25.19
N GLU A 183 1.20 -0.19 -25.28
CA GLU A 183 1.86 0.74 -24.37
C GLU A 183 1.26 2.15 -24.37
N ASP A 184 0.66 2.58 -25.50
CA ASP A 184 0.02 3.89 -25.57
C ASP A 184 -1.25 3.93 -24.72
N GLU A 185 -2.05 2.86 -24.76
CA GLU A 185 -3.23 2.71 -23.90
C GLU A 185 -2.85 2.68 -22.42
N ASP A 186 -1.80 1.97 -22.05
CA ASP A 186 -1.28 1.96 -20.68
C ASP A 186 -0.87 3.37 -20.24
N ALA A 187 -0.14 4.08 -21.09
CA ALA A 187 0.31 5.44 -20.79
C ALA A 187 -0.88 6.40 -20.64
N TRP A 188 -1.87 6.34 -21.51
CA TRP A 188 -3.07 7.17 -21.42
C TRP A 188 -3.86 6.88 -20.14
N LEU A 189 -4.12 5.61 -19.85
CA LEU A 189 -4.85 5.19 -18.64
C LEU A 189 -4.20 5.71 -17.37
N ALA A 190 -2.86 5.63 -17.30
CA ALA A 190 -2.10 6.17 -16.17
C ALA A 190 -2.26 7.69 -16.00
N THR A 191 -2.41 8.44 -17.11
CA THR A 191 -2.57 9.91 -17.06
C THR A 191 -3.96 10.35 -16.61
N TYR A 192 -4.97 9.49 -16.73
CA TYR A 192 -6.36 9.84 -16.35
C TYR A 192 -6.55 9.90 -14.83
N ASN A 193 -5.65 9.28 -14.06
CA ASN A 193 -5.69 9.25 -12.61
C ASN A 193 -7.07 8.82 -12.06
N LEU A 194 -7.61 7.74 -12.61
CA LEU A 194 -8.90 7.21 -12.23
C LEU A 194 -8.84 6.55 -10.85
N LEU A 195 -9.88 6.76 -10.05
CA LEU A 195 -10.03 6.15 -8.72
C LEU A 195 -10.18 4.63 -8.82
N THR A 196 -10.94 4.16 -9.82
CA THR A 196 -11.19 2.73 -10.05
C THR A 196 -10.00 2.00 -10.69
N ALA A 197 -8.94 2.71 -11.08
CA ALA A 197 -7.68 2.12 -11.53
C ALA A 197 -6.68 1.86 -10.40
N LYS A 198 -6.97 2.34 -9.18
CA LYS A 198 -6.09 2.12 -8.03
C LYS A 198 -6.17 0.68 -7.55
N PRO A 199 -5.01 0.09 -7.17
CA PRO A 199 -4.98 -1.21 -6.51
C PRO A 199 -5.79 -1.20 -5.20
N VAL A 200 -6.49 -2.30 -4.90
CA VAL A 200 -7.32 -2.45 -3.71
C VAL A 200 -6.93 -3.70 -2.95
N ILE A 201 -6.80 -3.58 -1.63
CA ILE A 201 -6.78 -4.69 -0.68
C ILE A 201 -8.08 -4.66 0.09
N TYR A 202 -8.76 -5.81 0.19
CA TYR A 202 -9.94 -5.96 1.03
C TYR A 202 -9.54 -6.41 2.42
N ALA A 203 -9.87 -5.62 3.43
CA ALA A 203 -9.72 -5.97 4.84
C ALA A 203 -11.06 -6.52 5.35
N ALA A 204 -11.19 -7.84 5.39
CA ALA A 204 -12.36 -8.51 5.93
C ALA A 204 -12.31 -8.45 7.46
N ASN A 205 -13.10 -7.56 8.06
CA ASN A 205 -13.15 -7.39 9.50
C ASN A 205 -14.13 -8.39 10.10
N VAL A 206 -13.59 -9.31 10.91
CA VAL A 206 -14.30 -10.43 11.53
C VAL A 206 -14.38 -10.28 13.05
N ALA A 207 -15.19 -11.11 13.70
CA ALA A 207 -15.17 -11.31 15.14
C ALA A 207 -13.94 -12.14 15.55
N GLU A 208 -13.59 -12.09 16.82
CA GLU A 208 -12.43 -12.81 17.39
C GLU A 208 -12.43 -14.30 17.07
N ASP A 209 -13.59 -14.94 17.14
CA ASP A 209 -13.75 -16.39 16.90
C ASP A 209 -13.33 -16.84 15.51
N ASP A 210 -13.35 -15.93 14.53
CA ASP A 210 -13.04 -16.22 13.13
C ASP A 210 -11.57 -15.92 12.77
N ILE A 211 -10.76 -15.41 13.71
CA ILE A 211 -9.39 -14.99 13.38
C ILE A 211 -8.42 -16.17 13.31
N ALA A 212 -8.59 -17.18 14.15
CA ALA A 212 -7.68 -18.32 14.26
C ALA A 212 -7.66 -19.20 13.01
N ASP A 213 -8.79 -19.34 12.33
CA ASP A 213 -8.93 -20.10 11.07
C ASP A 213 -8.85 -19.22 9.82
N ASP A 214 -8.45 -17.96 9.98
CA ASP A 214 -8.38 -16.98 8.91
C ASP A 214 -9.72 -16.79 8.18
N GLY A 215 -10.82 -16.85 8.91
CA GLY A 215 -12.17 -16.72 8.37
C GLY A 215 -12.62 -17.85 7.44
N ALA A 216 -11.98 -19.02 7.50
CA ALA A 216 -12.25 -20.15 6.60
C ALA A 216 -13.71 -20.62 6.65
N ASN A 217 -14.34 -20.56 7.82
CA ASN A 217 -15.74 -20.93 8.05
C ASN A 217 -16.73 -19.76 8.02
N ASN A 218 -16.25 -18.54 7.76
CA ASN A 218 -17.08 -17.34 7.68
C ASN A 218 -17.57 -17.12 6.25
N GLN A 219 -18.90 -17.25 6.05
CA GLN A 219 -19.53 -17.11 4.73
C GLN A 219 -19.33 -15.73 4.10
N TYR A 220 -19.26 -14.67 4.90
CA TYR A 220 -19.04 -13.31 4.42
C TYR A 220 -17.61 -13.15 3.88
N VAL A 221 -16.61 -13.70 4.57
CA VAL A 221 -15.22 -13.72 4.14
C VAL A 221 -15.08 -14.48 2.82
N GLN A 222 -15.74 -15.64 2.68
CA GLN A 222 -15.67 -16.41 1.45
C GLN A 222 -16.28 -15.66 0.26
N ALA A 223 -17.40 -14.94 0.48
CA ALA A 223 -18.00 -14.10 -0.55
C ALA A 223 -17.05 -12.97 -1.01
N VAL A 224 -16.36 -12.34 -0.07
CA VAL A 224 -15.36 -11.30 -0.38
C VAL A 224 -14.17 -11.89 -1.14
N ARG A 225 -13.68 -13.07 -0.75
CA ARG A 225 -12.59 -13.76 -1.45
C ARG A 225 -12.93 -14.11 -2.89
N GLU A 226 -14.14 -14.62 -3.14
CA GLU A 226 -14.61 -14.93 -4.50
C GLU A 226 -14.72 -13.67 -5.36
N TYR A 227 -15.23 -12.58 -4.79
CA TYR A 227 -15.31 -11.30 -5.47
C TYR A 227 -13.90 -10.75 -5.79
N ALA A 228 -13.02 -10.71 -4.81
CA ALA A 228 -11.66 -10.18 -4.96
C ALA A 228 -10.83 -10.95 -5.98
N ALA A 229 -10.99 -12.29 -6.04
CA ALA A 229 -10.32 -13.13 -7.03
C ALA A 229 -10.66 -12.72 -8.47
N LYS A 230 -11.91 -12.33 -8.75
CA LYS A 230 -12.36 -11.85 -10.06
C LYS A 230 -11.74 -10.49 -10.43
N GLN A 231 -11.35 -9.70 -9.40
CA GLN A 231 -10.71 -8.41 -9.57
C GLN A 231 -9.18 -8.49 -9.50
N ASN A 232 -8.63 -9.69 -9.35
CA ASN A 232 -7.20 -9.92 -9.10
C ASN A 232 -6.68 -9.13 -7.89
N SER A 233 -7.52 -9.00 -6.85
CA SER A 233 -7.24 -8.30 -5.60
C SER A 233 -7.04 -9.28 -4.46
N GLU A 234 -6.28 -8.87 -3.45
CA GLU A 234 -6.03 -9.66 -2.24
C GLU A 234 -7.07 -9.36 -1.16
N VAL A 235 -7.34 -10.37 -0.33
CA VAL A 235 -8.15 -10.26 0.88
C VAL A 235 -7.31 -10.71 2.06
N PHE A 236 -7.27 -9.91 3.11
CA PHE A 236 -6.76 -10.36 4.39
C PHE A 236 -7.84 -10.24 5.46
N VAL A 237 -7.79 -11.18 6.42
CA VAL A 237 -8.73 -11.24 7.54
C VAL A 237 -8.11 -10.55 8.73
N ILE A 238 -8.88 -9.67 9.36
CA ILE A 238 -8.48 -8.90 10.52
C ILE A 238 -9.64 -8.81 11.51
N CYS A 239 -9.33 -8.76 12.79
CA CYS A 239 -10.25 -8.35 13.82
C CYS A 239 -9.79 -6.99 14.37
N ALA A 240 -10.47 -5.93 13.96
CA ALA A 240 -10.08 -4.58 14.35
C ALA A 240 -10.09 -4.36 15.87
N GLN A 241 -10.98 -5.05 16.61
CA GLN A 241 -11.02 -5.01 18.05
C GLN A 241 -9.76 -5.62 18.67
N ILE A 242 -9.32 -6.80 18.20
CA ILE A 242 -8.07 -7.43 18.66
C ILE A 242 -6.88 -6.52 18.38
N GLU A 243 -6.82 -5.90 17.19
CA GLU A 243 -5.74 -4.98 16.85
C GLU A 243 -5.68 -3.77 17.79
N GLU A 244 -6.84 -3.26 18.22
CA GLU A 244 -6.91 -2.18 19.20
C GLU A 244 -6.37 -2.65 20.55
N GLU A 245 -6.73 -3.83 21.01
CA GLU A 245 -6.23 -4.41 22.27
C GLU A 245 -4.71 -4.65 22.21
N ILE A 246 -4.21 -5.25 21.12
CA ILE A 246 -2.77 -5.50 20.89
C ILE A 246 -1.97 -4.20 20.89
N SER A 247 -2.54 -3.13 20.34
CA SER A 247 -1.85 -1.84 20.23
C SER A 247 -1.53 -1.18 21.58
N GLU A 248 -2.15 -1.65 22.68
CA GLU A 248 -1.94 -1.16 24.03
C GLU A 248 -0.93 -2.00 24.82
N LEU A 249 -0.52 -3.16 24.29
CA LEU A 249 0.39 -4.10 24.92
C LEU A 249 1.85 -3.79 24.58
N ASP A 250 2.75 -4.12 25.50
CA ASP A 250 4.18 -4.14 25.19
C ASP A 250 4.54 -5.32 24.27
N GLU A 251 5.78 -5.38 23.82
CA GLU A 251 6.22 -6.36 22.82
C GLU A 251 6.10 -7.80 23.31
N ASP A 252 6.46 -8.06 24.58
CA ASP A 252 6.38 -9.40 25.18
C ASP A 252 4.92 -9.82 25.42
N GLU A 253 4.11 -8.92 25.94
CA GLU A 253 2.67 -9.14 26.14
C GLU A 253 1.95 -9.38 24.81
N ARG A 254 2.29 -8.62 23.77
CA ARG A 254 1.76 -8.78 22.41
C ARG A 254 2.06 -10.17 21.85
N LYS A 255 3.29 -10.62 21.98
CA LYS A 255 3.71 -11.95 21.52
C LYS A 255 2.94 -13.07 22.22
N MET A 256 2.80 -12.99 23.54
CA MET A 256 2.02 -13.96 24.31
C MET A 256 0.54 -13.96 23.88
N PHE A 257 -0.05 -12.78 23.71
CA PHE A 257 -1.44 -12.64 23.30
C PHE A 257 -1.70 -13.25 21.92
N LEU A 258 -0.79 -13.03 20.95
CA LEU A 258 -0.87 -13.63 19.61
C LEU A 258 -0.73 -15.15 19.67
N GLU A 259 0.21 -15.68 20.48
CA GLU A 259 0.38 -17.12 20.69
C GLU A 259 -0.88 -17.77 21.27
N ASP A 260 -1.52 -17.12 22.25
CA ASP A 260 -2.78 -17.59 22.86
C ASP A 260 -3.93 -17.65 21.84
N LEU A 261 -3.95 -16.76 20.87
CA LEU A 261 -4.89 -16.76 19.75
C LEU A 261 -4.51 -17.73 18.60
N GLY A 262 -3.38 -18.41 18.71
CA GLY A 262 -2.86 -19.28 17.64
C GLY A 262 -2.31 -18.52 16.44
N LEU A 263 -1.90 -17.27 16.62
CA LEU A 263 -1.40 -16.39 15.57
C LEU A 263 0.13 -16.22 15.67
N THR A 264 0.78 -16.10 14.52
CA THR A 264 2.24 -15.84 14.45
C THR A 264 2.54 -14.36 14.25
N GLU A 265 1.58 -13.56 13.81
CA GLU A 265 1.71 -12.14 13.53
C GLU A 265 0.36 -11.42 13.72
N SER A 266 0.41 -10.11 13.92
CA SER A 266 -0.78 -9.27 14.00
C SER A 266 -1.41 -9.05 12.61
N GLY A 267 -2.68 -8.65 12.60
CA GLY A 267 -3.36 -8.25 11.37
C GLY A 267 -2.75 -7.00 10.74
N LEU A 268 -2.21 -6.09 11.55
CA LEU A 268 -1.48 -4.91 11.05
C LEU A 268 -0.18 -5.30 10.33
N GLU A 269 0.58 -6.26 10.85
CA GLU A 269 1.78 -6.77 10.17
C GLU A 269 1.43 -7.43 8.84
N LYS A 270 0.33 -8.20 8.80
CA LYS A 270 -0.21 -8.76 7.54
C LYS A 270 -0.58 -7.67 6.55
N LEU A 271 -1.27 -6.61 7.01
CA LEU A 271 -1.66 -5.48 6.17
C LEU A 271 -0.44 -4.79 5.56
N VAL A 272 0.58 -4.50 6.35
CA VAL A 272 1.81 -3.85 5.86
C VAL A 272 2.49 -4.71 4.80
N ARG A 273 2.62 -6.01 5.03
CA ARG A 273 3.21 -6.94 4.07
C ARG A 273 2.40 -7.05 2.78
N ALA A 274 1.09 -7.19 2.87
CA ALA A 274 0.19 -7.22 1.72
C ALA A 274 0.25 -5.90 0.93
N SER A 275 0.38 -4.76 1.62
CA SER A 275 0.55 -3.46 1.00
C SER A 275 1.85 -3.34 0.21
N TYR A 276 2.96 -3.86 0.74
CA TYR A 276 4.23 -3.93 0.03
C TYR A 276 4.12 -4.75 -1.25
N HIS A 277 3.52 -5.93 -1.15
CA HIS A 277 3.32 -6.82 -2.29
C HIS A 277 2.43 -6.17 -3.36
N LEU A 278 1.28 -5.63 -2.96
CA LEU A 278 0.33 -4.99 -3.86
C LEU A 278 0.94 -3.84 -4.66
N LEU A 279 1.77 -3.04 -4.00
CA LEU A 279 2.40 -1.86 -4.59
C LEU A 279 3.70 -2.18 -5.33
N GLY A 280 4.08 -3.45 -5.38
CA GLY A 280 5.34 -3.88 -6.00
C GLY A 280 6.56 -3.25 -5.34
N LEU A 281 6.56 -3.21 -3.99
CA LEU A 281 7.62 -2.61 -3.21
C LEU A 281 8.59 -3.64 -2.68
N MET A 282 9.80 -3.17 -2.45
CA MET A 282 10.85 -3.89 -1.75
C MET A 282 11.73 -2.92 -0.98
N SER A 283 12.64 -3.46 -0.16
CA SER A 283 13.58 -2.64 0.61
C SER A 283 15.01 -3.03 0.28
N PHE A 284 15.87 -2.03 0.06
CA PHE A 284 17.31 -2.18 0.20
C PHE A 284 17.77 -1.59 1.53
N LEU A 285 18.97 -1.93 1.95
CA LEU A 285 19.49 -1.59 3.26
C LEU A 285 20.79 -0.81 3.14
N THR A 286 20.96 0.17 4.01
CA THR A 286 22.26 0.78 4.29
C THR A 286 22.65 0.44 5.71
N ALA A 287 23.89 0.07 5.96
CA ALA A 287 24.32 -0.41 7.27
C ALA A 287 25.67 0.18 7.66
N GLY A 288 25.80 0.60 8.90
CA GLY A 288 26.99 1.16 9.50
C GLY A 288 26.86 1.38 11.00
N GLU A 289 27.95 1.79 11.65
CA GLU A 289 27.99 2.02 13.10
C GLU A 289 27.04 3.16 13.56
N ASP A 290 26.85 4.19 12.73
CA ASP A 290 25.96 5.30 13.10
C ASP A 290 24.49 4.95 12.87
N GLU A 291 24.16 4.38 11.71
CA GLU A 291 22.78 4.03 11.37
C GLU A 291 22.75 2.80 10.46
N THR A 292 21.81 1.89 10.75
CA THR A 292 21.32 0.87 9.82
C THR A 292 19.89 1.21 9.46
N ARG A 293 19.59 1.29 8.14
CA ARG A 293 18.30 1.78 7.66
C ARG A 293 17.77 0.99 6.47
N ALA A 294 16.47 0.74 6.47
CA ALA A 294 15.74 0.20 5.33
C ALA A 294 15.14 1.31 4.47
N TRP A 295 15.26 1.17 3.15
CA TRP A 295 14.79 2.12 2.17
C TRP A 295 13.80 1.47 1.22
N THR A 296 12.61 2.04 1.12
CA THR A 296 11.55 1.52 0.23
C THR A 296 11.77 1.98 -1.20
N ILE A 297 11.78 1.03 -2.11
CA ILE A 297 11.82 1.24 -3.57
C ILE A 297 10.81 0.35 -4.27
N LYS A 298 10.49 0.67 -5.52
CA LYS A 298 9.71 -0.22 -6.39
C LYS A 298 10.62 -1.32 -6.96
N ILE A 299 10.07 -2.51 -7.12
CA ILE A 299 10.71 -3.60 -7.85
C ILE A 299 11.07 -3.10 -9.25
N GLY A 300 12.30 -3.37 -9.72
CA GLY A 300 12.82 -2.85 -10.99
C GLY A 300 13.56 -1.52 -10.90
N THR A 301 13.66 -0.91 -9.71
CA THR A 301 14.42 0.34 -9.51
C THR A 301 15.91 0.11 -9.74
N LYS A 302 16.52 0.98 -10.54
CA LYS A 302 17.97 0.96 -10.79
C LYS A 302 18.74 1.68 -9.69
N ALA A 303 20.04 1.38 -9.59
CA ALA A 303 20.93 1.89 -8.54
C ALA A 303 20.93 3.44 -8.41
N PRO A 304 20.98 4.26 -9.47
CA PRO A 304 20.93 5.72 -9.32
C PRO A 304 19.64 6.22 -8.66
N GLN A 305 18.48 5.69 -9.08
CA GLN A 305 17.18 6.07 -8.51
C GLN A 305 17.03 5.59 -7.06
N ALA A 306 17.60 4.41 -6.73
CA ALA A 306 17.68 3.94 -5.36
C ALA A 306 18.52 4.88 -4.49
N ALA A 307 19.69 5.31 -4.99
CA ALA A 307 20.52 6.33 -4.33
C ALA A 307 19.77 7.65 -4.10
N GLY A 308 18.91 8.03 -5.05
CA GLY A 308 18.03 9.19 -4.98
C GLY A 308 17.03 9.15 -3.82
N LYS A 309 16.69 7.96 -3.32
CA LYS A 309 15.86 7.81 -2.12
C LYS A 309 16.57 8.29 -0.86
N ILE A 310 17.89 8.22 -0.83
CA ILE A 310 18.70 8.71 0.29
C ILE A 310 18.83 10.23 0.18
N HIS A 311 19.28 10.70 -0.98
CA HIS A 311 19.41 12.13 -1.28
C HIS A 311 19.47 12.36 -2.80
N THR A 312 18.89 13.44 -3.28
CA THR A 312 18.87 13.79 -4.72
C THR A 312 20.28 13.96 -5.30
N ASP A 313 21.23 14.43 -4.52
CA ASP A 313 22.62 14.57 -4.96
C ASP A 313 23.29 13.21 -5.19
N PHE A 314 22.89 12.16 -4.46
CA PHE A 314 23.41 10.81 -4.67
C PHE A 314 22.98 10.26 -6.03
N GLU A 315 21.78 10.58 -6.48
CA GLU A 315 21.31 10.23 -7.82
C GLU A 315 22.07 11.00 -8.90
N ARG A 316 22.19 12.31 -8.75
CA ARG A 316 22.87 13.18 -9.73
C ARG A 316 24.35 12.86 -9.85
N GLY A 317 25.02 12.67 -8.72
CA GLY A 317 26.46 12.40 -8.63
C GLY A 317 26.82 10.92 -8.66
N PHE A 318 25.88 10.01 -8.96
CA PHE A 318 26.08 8.57 -8.89
C PHE A 318 27.29 8.11 -9.71
N ILE A 319 28.21 7.39 -9.06
CA ILE A 319 29.38 6.78 -9.69
C ILE A 319 29.20 5.28 -9.79
N LYS A 320 28.99 4.62 -8.65
CA LYS A 320 28.80 3.17 -8.54
C LYS A 320 28.13 2.79 -7.21
N ALA A 321 27.60 1.59 -7.16
CA ALA A 321 27.11 0.98 -5.94
C ALA A 321 27.96 -0.22 -5.54
N GLU A 322 28.36 -0.28 -4.29
CA GLU A 322 28.98 -1.46 -3.69
C GLU A 322 27.85 -2.27 -3.05
N VAL A 323 27.55 -3.46 -3.62
CA VAL A 323 26.40 -4.26 -3.27
C VAL A 323 26.81 -5.60 -2.70
N VAL A 324 26.25 -5.94 -1.55
CA VAL A 324 26.39 -7.29 -0.96
C VAL A 324 25.02 -7.76 -0.48
N ASN A 325 24.71 -9.04 -0.68
CA ASN A 325 23.50 -9.62 -0.11
C ASN A 325 23.61 -9.64 1.43
N TYR A 326 22.52 -9.35 2.15
CA TYR A 326 22.54 -9.28 3.61
C TYR A 326 22.97 -10.59 4.26
N GLN A 327 22.55 -11.75 3.73
CA GLN A 327 22.91 -13.06 4.26
C GLN A 327 24.41 -13.35 4.06
N ASP A 328 24.92 -13.05 2.86
CA ASP A 328 26.36 -13.21 2.57
C ASP A 328 27.21 -12.34 3.49
N LEU A 329 26.74 -11.12 3.78
CA LEU A 329 27.43 -10.22 4.70
C LEU A 329 27.46 -10.78 6.13
N LEU A 330 26.33 -11.28 6.63
CA LEU A 330 26.25 -11.91 7.96
C LEU A 330 27.12 -13.16 8.05
N ASP A 331 27.07 -14.03 7.04
CA ASP A 331 27.83 -15.29 7.00
C ASP A 331 29.35 -15.05 6.94
N CYS A 332 29.79 -13.95 6.34
CA CYS A 332 31.19 -13.56 6.29
C CYS A 332 31.73 -12.92 7.58
N GLY A 333 30.86 -12.56 8.51
CA GLY A 333 31.18 -11.92 9.79
C GLY A 333 31.74 -10.50 9.72
N SER A 334 32.00 -9.96 8.52
CA SER A 334 32.39 -8.56 8.30
C SER A 334 32.28 -8.17 6.83
N TYR A 335 32.16 -6.86 6.57
CA TYR A 335 32.23 -6.32 5.22
C TYR A 335 33.57 -6.64 4.51
N ALA A 336 34.69 -6.53 5.25
CA ALA A 336 36.00 -6.89 4.75
C ALA A 336 36.07 -8.37 4.34
N GLY A 337 35.55 -9.27 5.17
CA GLY A 337 35.46 -10.70 4.86
C GLY A 337 34.62 -11.01 3.62
N ALA A 338 33.47 -10.33 3.47
CA ALA A 338 32.65 -10.45 2.27
C ALA A 338 33.40 -9.97 1.01
N ARG A 339 34.14 -8.86 1.13
CA ARG A 339 34.96 -8.30 0.05
C ARG A 339 36.11 -9.23 -0.36
N GLU A 340 36.81 -9.80 0.60
CA GLU A 340 37.89 -10.79 0.34
C GLU A 340 37.39 -12.04 -0.38
N LYS A 341 36.16 -12.46 -0.09
CA LYS A 341 35.49 -13.57 -0.76
C LYS A 341 34.89 -13.21 -2.12
N GLY A 342 35.01 -11.94 -2.54
CA GLY A 342 34.46 -11.47 -3.81
C GLY A 342 32.92 -11.35 -3.84
N LEU A 343 32.25 -11.29 -2.67
CA LEU A 343 30.79 -11.20 -2.55
C LEU A 343 30.29 -9.75 -2.56
N VAL A 344 31.18 -8.76 -2.40
CA VAL A 344 30.90 -7.36 -2.60
C VAL A 344 31.08 -7.01 -4.07
N ARG A 345 29.97 -6.72 -4.75
CA ARG A 345 29.96 -6.43 -6.19
C ARG A 345 30.01 -4.92 -6.42
N MET A 346 30.71 -4.51 -7.48
CA MET A 346 30.73 -3.14 -7.95
C MET A 346 29.75 -3.02 -9.10
N GLU A 347 28.64 -2.32 -8.88
CA GLU A 347 27.55 -2.22 -9.84
C GLU A 347 27.43 -0.79 -10.38
N GLY A 348 27.07 -0.72 -11.68
CA GLY A 348 26.91 0.55 -12.40
C GLY A 348 25.46 1.05 -12.45
N LYS A 349 25.23 2.02 -13.33
CA LYS A 349 23.93 2.73 -13.46
C LYS A 349 22.77 1.82 -13.88
N GLU A 350 23.05 0.73 -14.60
CA GLU A 350 22.03 -0.19 -15.10
C GLU A 350 21.65 -1.30 -14.14
N TYR A 351 22.33 -1.37 -12.99
CA TYR A 351 22.04 -2.38 -11.99
C TYR A 351 20.63 -2.22 -11.42
N VAL A 352 19.85 -3.28 -11.51
CA VAL A 352 18.52 -3.37 -10.89
C VAL A 352 18.67 -3.90 -9.47
N VAL A 353 18.36 -3.06 -8.50
CA VAL A 353 18.47 -3.39 -7.07
C VAL A 353 17.57 -4.56 -6.72
N GLN A 354 18.08 -5.47 -5.89
CA GLN A 354 17.35 -6.63 -5.39
C GLN A 354 16.89 -6.41 -3.94
N ASP A 355 15.80 -7.07 -3.55
CA ASP A 355 15.31 -7.02 -2.18
C ASP A 355 16.35 -7.58 -1.21
N GLY A 356 16.66 -6.82 -0.15
CA GLY A 356 17.65 -7.19 0.83
C GLY A 356 19.11 -6.89 0.44
N ASP A 357 19.36 -6.23 -0.68
CA ASP A 357 20.69 -5.72 -0.99
C ASP A 357 21.15 -4.73 0.08
N VAL A 358 22.38 -4.91 0.59
CA VAL A 358 23.08 -3.94 1.43
C VAL A 358 23.98 -3.12 0.52
N ILE A 359 23.75 -1.82 0.44
CA ILE A 359 24.38 -0.97 -0.57
C ILE A 359 25.13 0.19 0.06
N LEU A 360 26.36 0.40 -0.42
CA LEU A 360 27.14 1.60 -0.19
C LEU A 360 27.28 2.35 -1.52
N PHE A 361 26.60 3.49 -1.64
CA PHE A 361 26.68 4.33 -2.84
C PHE A 361 27.94 5.20 -2.85
N ARG A 362 28.62 5.23 -3.99
CA ARG A 362 29.71 6.16 -4.26
C ARG A 362 29.20 7.22 -5.23
N PHE A 363 29.34 8.45 -4.84
CA PHE A 363 28.88 9.62 -5.61
C PHE A 363 29.89 10.77 -5.52
N ASN A 364 29.81 11.68 -6.46
CA ASN A 364 30.57 12.91 -6.47
C ASN A 364 29.62 14.07 -6.83
N VAL A 365 29.59 15.11 -5.99
CA VAL A 365 28.73 16.29 -6.15
C VAL A 365 29.58 17.50 -6.46
#